data_769c80fed90ed27ccbdb9a592dc04b14
#
_entry.id   769c80fed90ed27ccbdb9a592dc04b14
#
_cell.length_a   1.000
_cell.length_b   1.000
_cell.length_c   1.000
_cell.angle_alpha   90.00
_cell.angle_beta   90.00
_cell.angle_gamma   90.00
#
_symmetry.space_group_name_H-M   'P 1'
#
loop_
_entity.id
_entity.type
_entity.pdbx_description
1 polymer ?
#
loop_
_entity_poly.entity_id
_entity_poly.type
_entity_poly.pdbx_seq_one_letter_code
_entity_poly.pdbx_strand_id
1 'polypeptide(L)'
;LCGVMVEAVSGEFPYLEYNYYHKNTVYTDAFARKVNGLSKFGHGLTAKRKTRGSLTYKEFDWGEDGPLLIPYSNSVIYGLNVRAFTMHKSSHVKNRGTYEGVAEKASYLNGLGITAVELMPCYEYDECIYPASRAVSDKPVKEEIAREVKNLPEAFKEKVRLNCWGYQEGFYFAPKASYSAGG
;
A
#
# COMPACT_ATOMS: atom_id res chain seq x y z
N LEU A 1 -22.93 -18.03 -2.96
CA LEU A 1 -22.15 -17.31 -1.93
C LEU A 1 -22.38 -18.02 -0.61
N CYS A 2 -21.38 -18.74 -0.10
CA CYS A 2 -21.41 -19.28 1.27
C CYS A 2 -20.62 -18.29 2.14
N GLY A 3 -21.32 -17.62 3.05
CA GLY A 3 -20.70 -16.77 4.06
C GLY A 3 -20.70 -17.49 5.39
N VAL A 4 -19.64 -17.36 6.15
CA VAL A 4 -19.61 -17.71 7.57
C VAL A 4 -19.73 -16.40 8.34
N MET A 5 -20.78 -16.29 9.15
CA MET A 5 -20.92 -15.19 10.10
C MET A 5 -20.19 -15.60 11.38
N VAL A 6 -19.17 -14.84 11.75
CA VAL A 6 -18.48 -14.99 13.03
C VAL A 6 -18.95 -13.85 13.92
N GLU A 7 -19.70 -14.15 14.96
CA GLU A 7 -20.00 -13.17 16.01
C GLU A 7 -18.74 -12.94 16.84
N ALA A 8 -18.22 -11.70 16.78
CA ALA A 8 -17.12 -11.29 17.58
C ALA A 8 -17.62 -10.40 18.73
N VAL A 9 -17.30 -10.76 19.97
CA VAL A 9 -17.56 -9.90 21.13
C VAL A 9 -16.56 -8.75 21.09
N SER A 10 -17.06 -7.51 21.18
CA SER A 10 -16.23 -6.31 21.09
C SER A 10 -15.12 -6.36 22.16
N GLY A 11 -13.87 -6.24 21.75
CA GLY A 11 -12.68 -6.26 22.61
C GLY A 11 -11.75 -7.45 22.46
N GLU A 12 -12.22 -8.57 21.91
CA GLU A 12 -11.40 -9.80 21.84
C GLU A 12 -10.62 -9.98 20.53
N PHE A 13 -10.87 -9.17 19.48
CA PHE A 13 -10.34 -9.42 18.14
C PHE A 13 -9.55 -8.29 17.46
N PRO A 14 -8.75 -7.45 18.15
CA PRO A 14 -7.98 -6.41 17.47
C PRO A 14 -6.88 -6.96 16.57
N TYR A 15 -6.63 -8.28 16.60
CA TYR A 15 -5.52 -8.95 15.91
C TYR A 15 -5.94 -10.17 15.10
N LEU A 16 -7.26 -10.38 14.87
CA LEU A 16 -7.70 -11.52 14.09
C LEU A 16 -7.26 -11.37 12.63
N GLU A 17 -6.36 -12.24 12.21
CA GLU A 17 -5.99 -12.41 10.81
C GLU A 17 -6.87 -13.48 10.17
N TYR A 18 -7.29 -13.22 8.91
CA TYR A 18 -8.14 -14.15 8.17
C TYR A 18 -7.75 -14.22 6.71
N ASN A 19 -8.14 -15.32 6.08
CA ASN A 19 -8.12 -15.53 4.64
C ASN A 19 -9.35 -16.32 4.22
N TYR A 20 -9.75 -16.19 2.98
CA TYR A 20 -10.73 -17.05 2.37
C TYR A 20 -10.08 -18.33 1.83
N TYR A 21 -10.86 -19.39 1.82
CA TYR A 21 -10.41 -20.68 1.32
C TYR A 21 -11.43 -21.23 0.31
N HIS A 22 -10.98 -21.57 -0.87
CA HIS A 22 -11.81 -22.18 -1.89
C HIS A 22 -10.99 -23.18 -2.72
N LYS A 23 -11.50 -24.43 -2.88
CA LYS A 23 -10.87 -25.47 -3.71
C LYS A 23 -9.37 -25.61 -3.49
N ASN A 24 -8.93 -25.77 -2.24
CA ASN A 24 -7.51 -25.88 -1.86
C ASN A 24 -6.64 -24.65 -2.14
N THR A 25 -7.24 -23.51 -2.45
CA THR A 25 -6.55 -22.24 -2.65
C THR A 25 -6.91 -21.24 -1.56
N VAL A 26 -5.90 -20.55 -1.05
CA VAL A 26 -6.07 -19.49 -0.05
C VAL A 26 -6.10 -18.15 -0.76
N TYR A 27 -7.10 -17.34 -0.46
CA TYR A 27 -7.26 -15.99 -1.01
C TYR A 27 -7.25 -14.97 0.11
N THR A 28 -6.46 -13.94 -0.02
CA THR A 28 -6.57 -12.77 0.84
C THR A 28 -7.77 -11.94 0.41
N ASP A 29 -8.49 -11.39 1.36
CA ASP A 29 -9.67 -10.57 1.09
C ASP A 29 -9.28 -9.28 0.35
N ALA A 30 -9.80 -9.10 -0.86
CA ALA A 30 -9.57 -7.90 -1.67
C ALA A 30 -10.16 -6.62 -1.04
N PHE A 31 -11.13 -6.77 -0.13
CA PHE A 31 -11.77 -5.68 0.61
C PHE A 31 -11.21 -5.48 2.02
N ALA A 32 -10.14 -6.20 2.37
CA ALA A 32 -9.49 -6.03 3.67
C ALA A 32 -9.04 -4.58 3.86
N ARG A 33 -9.34 -4.02 5.04
CA ARG A 33 -8.91 -2.66 5.42
C ARG A 33 -7.50 -2.63 6.00
N LYS A 34 -6.94 -3.78 6.33
CA LYS A 34 -5.56 -3.97 6.75
C LYS A 34 -5.06 -5.31 6.22
N VAL A 35 -3.86 -5.30 5.64
CA VAL A 35 -3.17 -6.49 5.15
C VAL A 35 -1.84 -6.62 5.87
N ASN A 36 -1.62 -7.77 6.50
CA ASN A 36 -0.40 -8.05 7.25
C ASN A 36 0.66 -8.71 6.36
N GLY A 37 1.91 -8.52 6.75
CA GLY A 37 3.04 -9.19 6.14
C GLY A 37 3.93 -8.34 5.21
N LEU A 38 3.59 -7.07 4.99
CA LEU A 38 4.21 -6.19 3.99
C LEU A 38 4.85 -4.92 4.61
N SER A 39 5.28 -4.99 5.86
CA SER A 39 5.73 -3.83 6.65
C SER A 39 7.04 -3.18 6.20
N LYS A 40 7.81 -3.83 5.30
CA LYS A 40 9.08 -3.28 4.82
C LYS A 40 9.09 -3.17 3.30
N PHE A 41 9.24 -1.95 2.81
CA PHE A 41 9.31 -1.67 1.37
C PHE A 41 10.51 -2.38 0.72
N GLY A 42 10.26 -3.06 -0.40
CA GLY A 42 11.27 -3.80 -1.15
C GLY A 42 11.65 -5.16 -0.56
N HIS A 43 11.06 -5.55 0.56
CA HIS A 43 11.16 -6.90 1.08
C HIS A 43 10.09 -7.77 0.45
N GLY A 44 10.40 -8.32 -0.73
CA GLY A 44 9.48 -9.16 -1.47
C GLY A 44 8.93 -10.32 -0.66
N LEU A 45 7.70 -10.66 -0.97
CA LEU A 45 7.07 -11.86 -0.44
C LEU A 45 7.91 -13.06 -0.90
N THR A 46 8.57 -13.74 0.03
CA THR A 46 9.07 -15.08 -0.28
C THR A 46 7.87 -15.95 -0.58
N ALA A 47 8.01 -16.96 -1.45
CA ALA A 47 6.92 -17.89 -1.83
C ALA A 47 6.17 -18.53 -0.64
N LYS A 48 6.68 -18.38 0.58
CA LYS A 48 6.11 -18.87 1.84
C LYS A 48 5.33 -17.79 2.62
N ARG A 49 5.46 -16.50 2.27
CA ARG A 49 4.83 -15.42 3.02
C ARG A 49 3.48 -15.11 2.39
N LYS A 50 2.43 -15.62 3.02
CA LYS A 50 1.06 -15.36 2.60
C LYS A 50 0.60 -14.06 3.25
N THR A 51 0.05 -13.15 2.45
CA THR A 51 -0.71 -12.00 2.96
C THR A 51 -1.98 -12.49 3.66
N ARG A 52 -2.41 -11.75 4.67
CA ARG A 52 -3.65 -12.00 5.41
C ARG A 52 -4.38 -10.71 5.65
N GLY A 53 -5.69 -10.74 5.47
CA GLY A 53 -6.54 -9.67 5.94
C GLY A 53 -6.53 -9.62 7.47
N SER A 54 -6.62 -8.44 8.05
CA SER A 54 -6.78 -8.25 9.48
C SER A 54 -8.08 -7.49 9.75
N LEU A 55 -8.87 -7.97 10.70
CA LEU A 55 -10.01 -7.23 11.19
C LEU A 55 -9.52 -6.01 11.97
N THR A 56 -10.10 -4.87 11.67
CA THR A 56 -9.86 -3.64 12.42
C THR A 56 -11.19 -2.96 12.70
N TYR A 57 -11.43 -2.68 13.97
CA TYR A 57 -12.64 -2.01 14.47
C TYR A 57 -12.33 -0.61 15.01
N LYS A 58 -11.07 -0.19 14.94
CA LYS A 58 -10.69 1.12 15.46
C LYS A 58 -11.19 2.21 14.51
N GLU A 59 -12.15 2.95 14.97
CA GLU A 59 -12.53 4.21 14.34
C GLU A 59 -11.45 5.25 14.61
N PHE A 60 -11.21 6.10 13.62
CA PHE A 60 -10.33 7.25 13.79
C PHE A 60 -11.15 8.41 14.36
N ASP A 61 -10.71 8.97 15.47
CA ASP A 61 -11.31 10.16 16.03
C ASP A 61 -10.83 11.39 15.26
N TRP A 62 -11.71 11.98 14.48
CA TRP A 62 -11.44 13.19 13.72
C TRP A 62 -11.49 14.46 14.58
N GLY A 63 -11.98 14.38 15.84
CA GLY A 63 -12.14 15.53 16.69
C GLY A 63 -13.02 16.60 16.05
N GLU A 64 -12.50 17.83 16.00
CA GLU A 64 -13.15 18.97 15.34
C GLU A 64 -12.72 19.15 13.87
N ASP A 65 -11.97 18.22 13.29
CA ASP A 65 -11.51 18.32 11.90
C ASP A 65 -12.68 18.18 10.92
N GLY A 66 -12.68 19.01 9.89
CA GLY A 66 -13.73 19.04 8.89
C GLY A 66 -13.26 19.61 7.55
N PRO A 67 -14.14 19.56 6.53
CA PRO A 67 -13.81 20.05 5.20
C PRO A 67 -13.42 21.54 5.21
N LEU A 68 -12.29 21.88 4.60
CA LEU A 68 -11.80 23.26 4.51
C LEU A 68 -12.66 24.18 3.62
N LEU A 69 -13.56 23.61 2.82
CA LEU A 69 -14.48 24.31 1.90
C LEU A 69 -13.77 25.32 0.97
N ILE A 70 -12.55 25.05 0.57
CA ILE A 70 -11.77 25.89 -0.35
C ILE A 70 -12.37 25.75 -1.76
N PRO A 71 -12.77 26.84 -2.43
CA PRO A 71 -13.26 26.80 -3.80
C PRO A 71 -12.22 26.24 -4.77
N TYR A 72 -12.65 25.55 -5.82
CA TYR A 72 -11.74 25.01 -6.84
C TYR A 72 -10.84 26.09 -7.46
N SER A 73 -11.34 27.30 -7.66
CA SER A 73 -10.56 28.43 -8.18
C SER A 73 -9.36 28.82 -7.31
N ASN A 74 -9.41 28.47 -6.03
CA ASN A 74 -8.40 28.80 -5.03
C ASN A 74 -7.59 27.55 -4.60
N SER A 75 -7.89 26.39 -5.19
CA SER A 75 -7.24 25.15 -4.84
C SER A 75 -5.92 24.99 -5.58
N VAL A 76 -4.86 24.69 -4.85
CA VAL A 76 -3.55 24.31 -5.37
C VAL A 76 -3.26 22.88 -4.95
N ILE A 77 -3.29 21.97 -5.91
CA ILE A 77 -3.10 20.52 -5.66
C ILE A 77 -1.64 20.15 -5.90
N TYR A 78 -1.04 19.47 -4.95
CA TYR A 78 0.31 18.93 -5.06
C TYR A 78 0.29 17.40 -5.07
N GLY A 79 0.61 16.80 -6.24
CA GLY A 79 0.73 15.35 -6.38
C GLY A 79 2.07 14.86 -5.83
N LEU A 80 2.06 13.88 -4.92
CA LEU A 80 3.28 13.32 -4.36
C LEU A 80 3.20 11.82 -4.11
N ASN A 81 4.36 11.17 -4.21
CA ASN A 81 4.55 9.80 -3.73
C ASN A 81 5.00 9.83 -2.27
N VAL A 82 4.27 9.13 -1.39
CA VAL A 82 4.52 9.13 0.07
C VAL A 82 5.98 8.84 0.41
N ARG A 83 6.54 7.77 -0.20
CA ARG A 83 7.91 7.37 0.08
C ARG A 83 8.92 8.33 -0.53
N ALA A 84 8.78 8.66 -1.80
CA ALA A 84 9.78 9.47 -2.51
C ALA A 84 9.90 10.88 -1.92
N PHE A 85 8.79 11.47 -1.47
CA PHE A 85 8.75 12.85 -0.99
C PHE A 85 9.65 13.10 0.21
N THR A 86 9.77 12.15 1.13
CA THR A 86 10.54 12.34 2.37
C THR A 86 11.69 11.35 2.57
N MET A 87 11.93 10.39 1.67
CA MET A 87 12.92 9.33 1.86
C MET A 87 14.36 9.85 1.93
N HIS A 88 14.70 10.89 1.17
CA HIS A 88 16.05 11.43 1.17
C HIS A 88 16.34 12.19 2.48
N LYS A 89 17.59 12.10 2.94
CA LYS A 89 18.03 12.74 4.20
C LYS A 89 17.83 14.25 4.27
N SER A 90 17.82 14.93 3.11
CA SER A 90 17.57 16.38 3.02
C SER A 90 16.13 16.78 3.35
N SER A 91 15.22 15.83 3.50
CA SER A 91 13.86 16.11 3.97
C SER A 91 13.82 16.57 5.43
N HIS A 92 14.83 16.20 6.22
CA HIS A 92 14.97 16.52 7.65
C HIS A 92 13.77 16.06 8.50
N VAL A 93 13.01 15.05 8.05
CA VAL A 93 11.94 14.44 8.86
C VAL A 93 12.44 13.22 9.62
N LYS A 94 11.79 12.92 10.72
CA LYS A 94 12.12 11.77 11.58
C LYS A 94 11.72 10.46 10.88
N ASN A 95 10.48 10.39 10.40
CA ASN A 95 9.90 9.19 9.81
C ASN A 95 9.95 9.25 8.28
N ARG A 96 11.15 9.10 7.72
CA ARG A 96 11.37 9.24 6.28
C ARG A 96 10.68 8.15 5.46
N GLY A 97 10.02 8.56 4.38
CA GLY A 97 9.36 7.66 3.44
C GLY A 97 8.04 7.08 3.95
N THR A 98 7.42 7.72 4.94
CA THR A 98 6.17 7.27 5.55
C THR A 98 5.09 8.35 5.52
N TYR A 99 3.84 7.97 5.87
CA TYR A 99 2.72 8.90 6.04
C TYR A 99 3.03 9.97 7.09
N GLU A 100 3.62 9.55 8.21
CA GLU A 100 4.03 10.44 9.29
C GLU A 100 5.10 11.43 8.81
N GLY A 101 6.02 10.98 7.94
CA GLY A 101 7.01 11.88 7.33
C GLY A 101 6.38 12.89 6.39
N VAL A 102 5.32 12.54 5.67
CA VAL A 102 4.53 13.51 4.88
C VAL A 102 3.83 14.49 5.80
N ALA A 103 3.22 14.02 6.89
CA ALA A 103 2.56 14.87 7.88
C ALA A 103 3.54 15.88 8.52
N GLU A 104 4.78 15.46 8.82
CA GLU A 104 5.83 16.37 9.30
C GLU A 104 6.13 17.53 8.32
N LYS A 105 5.77 17.38 7.04
CA LYS A 105 5.93 18.41 5.99
C LYS A 105 4.69 19.28 5.76
N ALA A 106 3.63 19.11 6.54
CA ALA A 106 2.39 19.87 6.36
C ALA A 106 2.64 21.40 6.38
N SER A 107 3.40 21.91 7.34
CA SER A 107 3.75 23.34 7.42
C SER A 107 4.55 23.83 6.23
N TYR A 108 5.45 23.01 5.68
CA TYR A 108 6.20 23.33 4.47
C TYR A 108 5.27 23.43 3.25
N LEU A 109 4.37 22.47 3.06
CA LEU A 109 3.40 22.48 1.98
C LEU A 109 2.45 23.68 2.08
N ASN A 110 1.96 23.96 3.28
CA ASN A 110 1.12 25.14 3.53
C ASN A 110 1.87 26.45 3.23
N GLY A 111 3.15 26.56 3.61
CA GLY A 111 3.99 27.72 3.30
C GLY A 111 4.24 27.92 1.80
N LEU A 112 4.09 26.87 0.97
CA LEU A 112 4.10 26.96 -0.49
C LEU A 112 2.73 27.35 -1.08
N GLY A 113 1.70 27.51 -0.25
CA GLY A 113 0.34 27.78 -0.70
C GLY A 113 -0.42 26.55 -1.20
N ILE A 114 0.05 25.36 -0.89
CA ILE A 114 -0.63 24.10 -1.24
C ILE A 114 -1.87 23.93 -0.35
N THR A 115 -3.02 23.72 -0.96
CA THR A 115 -4.31 23.55 -0.27
C THR A 115 -4.80 22.10 -0.25
N ALA A 116 -4.29 21.27 -1.14
CA ALA A 116 -4.63 19.86 -1.21
C ALA A 116 -3.42 19.02 -1.63
N VAL A 117 -3.30 17.84 -1.10
CA VAL A 117 -2.28 16.85 -1.48
C VAL A 117 -2.97 15.67 -2.15
N GLU A 118 -2.55 15.35 -3.37
CA GLU A 118 -2.94 14.15 -4.08
C GLU A 118 -1.86 13.10 -3.87
N LEU A 119 -2.17 12.05 -3.11
CA LEU A 119 -1.24 10.95 -2.90
C LEU A 119 -1.26 10.02 -4.10
N MET A 120 -0.09 9.76 -4.70
CA MET A 120 0.09 8.63 -5.61
C MET A 120 -0.27 7.33 -4.88
N PRO A 121 -0.46 6.18 -5.59
CA PRO A 121 -0.95 4.96 -4.97
C PRO A 121 -0.37 4.70 -3.59
N CYS A 122 -1.23 4.77 -2.58
CA CYS A 122 -0.91 4.58 -1.17
C CYS A 122 -1.67 3.41 -0.54
N TYR A 123 -2.45 2.67 -1.35
CA TYR A 123 -3.04 1.39 -0.97
C TYR A 123 -1.99 0.27 -0.97
N GLU A 124 -2.29 -0.87 -0.36
CA GLU A 124 -1.35 -1.99 -0.30
C GLU A 124 -1.23 -2.70 -1.66
N TYR A 125 -0.03 -2.72 -2.22
CA TYR A 125 0.34 -3.40 -3.46
C TYR A 125 1.69 -4.10 -3.28
N ASP A 126 1.98 -5.11 -4.12
CA ASP A 126 3.31 -5.73 -4.15
C ASP A 126 4.26 -4.86 -4.97
N GLU A 127 5.19 -4.21 -4.31
CA GLU A 127 6.20 -3.38 -4.96
C GLU A 127 7.33 -4.18 -5.62
N CYS A 128 7.37 -5.49 -5.43
CA CYS A 128 8.41 -6.34 -6.01
C CYS A 128 7.98 -6.92 -7.34
N ILE A 129 8.59 -6.46 -8.42
CA ILE A 129 8.44 -7.04 -9.75
C ILE A 129 9.48 -8.15 -9.91
N TYR A 130 9.02 -9.38 -9.89
CA TYR A 130 9.87 -10.55 -10.03
C TYR A 130 10.19 -10.84 -11.50
N PRO A 131 11.38 -11.37 -11.80
CA PRO A 131 11.70 -11.84 -13.15
C PRO A 131 10.74 -12.97 -13.55
N ALA A 132 10.45 -13.06 -14.85
CA ALA A 132 9.51 -14.05 -15.39
C ALA A 132 9.88 -15.50 -15.01
N SER A 133 11.15 -15.80 -14.79
CA SER A 133 11.64 -17.11 -14.31
C SER A 133 11.17 -17.46 -12.90
N ARG A 134 10.82 -16.46 -12.07
CA ARG A 134 10.30 -16.66 -10.71
C ARG A 134 8.80 -16.43 -10.57
N ALA A 135 8.13 -15.99 -11.64
CA ALA A 135 6.68 -15.82 -11.64
C ALA A 135 6.01 -17.19 -11.45
N VAL A 136 5.60 -17.47 -10.22
CA VAL A 136 5.02 -18.74 -9.81
C VAL A 136 3.55 -18.79 -10.25
N SER A 137 3.21 -19.87 -10.94
CA SER A 137 1.93 -20.60 -11.05
C SER A 137 0.61 -19.91 -11.45
N ASP A 138 0.41 -18.61 -11.40
CA ASP A 138 -0.87 -18.01 -11.80
C ASP A 138 -0.83 -17.50 -13.25
N LYS A 139 -1.52 -18.23 -14.15
CA LYS A 139 -1.44 -18.04 -15.60
C LYS A 139 -1.70 -16.63 -16.12
N PRO A 140 -2.68 -15.85 -15.64
CA PRO A 140 -2.95 -14.51 -16.17
C PRO A 140 -1.83 -13.51 -15.88
N VAL A 141 -1.28 -13.54 -14.67
CA VAL A 141 -0.20 -12.64 -14.22
C VAL A 141 1.10 -12.92 -14.99
N LYS A 142 1.33 -14.19 -15.39
CA LYS A 142 2.51 -14.57 -16.19
C LYS A 142 2.56 -13.91 -17.55
N GLU A 143 1.41 -13.78 -18.21
CA GLU A 143 1.37 -13.25 -19.59
C GLU A 143 1.60 -11.74 -19.62
N GLU A 144 1.09 -11.00 -18.64
CA GLU A 144 1.26 -9.55 -18.56
C GLU A 144 2.71 -9.20 -18.18
N ILE A 145 3.25 -9.84 -17.13
CA ILE A 145 4.65 -9.70 -16.74
C ILE A 145 5.58 -10.15 -17.89
N ALA A 146 5.26 -11.23 -18.60
CA ALA A 146 6.06 -11.68 -19.72
C ALA A 146 6.09 -10.69 -20.90
N ARG A 147 5.00 -9.97 -21.15
CA ARG A 147 4.96 -8.90 -22.16
C ARG A 147 5.84 -7.71 -21.78
N GLU A 148 5.76 -7.26 -20.53
CA GLU A 148 6.58 -6.15 -20.02
C GLU A 148 8.07 -6.50 -19.99
N VAL A 149 8.40 -7.72 -19.54
CA VAL A 149 9.79 -8.18 -19.42
C VAL A 149 10.43 -8.48 -20.78
N LYS A 150 9.65 -8.86 -21.81
CA LYS A 150 10.16 -9.21 -23.15
C LYS A 150 10.98 -8.09 -23.81
N ASN A 151 10.63 -6.85 -23.51
CA ASN A 151 11.26 -5.65 -24.09
C ASN A 151 12.45 -5.11 -23.29
N LEU A 152 12.87 -5.81 -22.23
CA LEU A 152 13.96 -5.37 -21.38
C LEU A 152 15.30 -5.99 -21.79
N PRO A 153 16.41 -5.25 -21.60
CA PRO A 153 17.75 -5.82 -21.73
C PRO A 153 17.92 -7.05 -20.83
N GLU A 154 18.63 -8.10 -21.30
CA GLU A 154 18.81 -9.36 -20.56
C GLU A 154 19.33 -9.16 -19.13
N ALA A 155 20.25 -8.21 -18.92
CA ALA A 155 20.77 -7.90 -17.59
C ALA A 155 19.71 -7.49 -16.56
N PHE A 156 18.52 -7.07 -17.00
CA PHE A 156 17.40 -6.65 -16.15
C PHE A 156 16.33 -7.72 -16.01
N LYS A 157 16.35 -8.77 -16.83
CA LYS A 157 15.31 -9.82 -16.83
C LYS A 157 15.40 -10.74 -15.61
N GLU A 158 16.57 -10.85 -15.00
CA GLU A 158 16.80 -11.75 -13.88
C GLU A 158 16.79 -11.08 -12.50
N LYS A 159 16.68 -9.75 -12.43
CA LYS A 159 16.72 -9.01 -11.16
C LYS A 159 15.32 -8.60 -10.71
N VAL A 160 15.03 -8.78 -9.43
CA VAL A 160 13.86 -8.17 -8.80
C VAL A 160 13.96 -6.65 -8.94
N ARG A 161 12.91 -6.02 -9.45
CA ARG A 161 12.78 -4.57 -9.56
C ARG A 161 11.71 -4.08 -8.61
N LEU A 162 11.77 -2.82 -8.26
CA LEU A 162 10.80 -2.20 -7.39
C LEU A 162 9.88 -1.28 -8.20
N ASN A 163 8.58 -1.51 -8.10
CA ASN A 163 7.57 -0.57 -8.51
C ASN A 163 7.42 0.50 -7.43
N CYS A 164 8.13 1.60 -7.58
CA CYS A 164 8.07 2.71 -6.62
C CYS A 164 6.81 3.57 -6.79
N TRP A 165 6.14 3.49 -7.94
CA TRP A 165 4.99 4.33 -8.26
C TRP A 165 3.66 3.75 -7.78
N GLY A 166 3.53 2.41 -7.77
CA GLY A 166 2.40 1.69 -7.23
C GLY A 166 1.16 1.58 -8.13
N TYR A 167 1.22 2.05 -9.38
CA TYR A 167 0.09 1.93 -10.32
C TYR A 167 -0.06 0.49 -10.83
N GLN A 168 -0.58 -0.37 -9.97
CA GLN A 168 -0.89 -1.77 -10.25
C GLN A 168 -2.02 -2.26 -9.36
N GLU A 169 -2.52 -3.45 -9.62
CA GLU A 169 -3.52 -4.10 -8.77
C GLU A 169 -3.02 -4.29 -7.34
N GLY A 170 -3.93 -4.15 -6.38
CA GLY A 170 -3.63 -4.30 -4.96
C GLY A 170 -4.87 -4.32 -4.08
N PHE A 171 -4.67 -4.16 -2.80
CA PHE A 171 -5.74 -4.10 -1.81
C PHE A 171 -6.17 -2.64 -1.61
N TYR A 172 -7.06 -2.17 -2.47
CA TYR A 172 -7.44 -0.75 -2.56
C TYR A 172 -8.02 -0.14 -1.28
N PHE A 173 -8.52 -0.97 -0.36
CA PHE A 173 -9.09 -0.53 0.92
C PHE A 173 -8.10 -0.60 2.08
N ALA A 174 -6.92 -1.16 1.87
CA ALA A 174 -5.86 -1.23 2.86
C ALA A 174 -4.77 -0.20 2.56
N PRO A 175 -4.38 0.65 3.52
CA PRO A 175 -3.23 1.52 3.35
C PRO A 175 -1.95 0.68 3.24
N LYS A 176 -0.97 1.18 2.49
CA LYS A 176 0.31 0.50 2.30
C LYS A 176 1.08 0.42 3.62
N ALA A 177 1.21 -0.79 4.17
CA ALA A 177 1.81 -1.03 5.47
C ALA A 177 3.27 -0.51 5.54
N SER A 178 4.04 -0.67 4.47
CA SER A 178 5.43 -0.20 4.42
C SER A 178 5.59 1.34 4.36
N TYR A 179 4.48 2.09 4.25
CA TYR A 179 4.46 3.55 4.37
C TYR A 179 4.05 4.02 5.77
N SER A 180 3.80 3.11 6.71
CA SER A 180 3.58 3.44 8.12
C SER A 180 4.89 3.36 8.90
N ALA A 181 5.14 4.28 9.82
CA ALA A 181 6.31 4.24 10.70
C ALA A 181 6.21 3.12 11.75
N GLY A 182 4.99 2.67 12.06
CA GLY A 182 4.73 1.56 12.99
C GLY A 182 4.67 0.18 12.35
N GLY A 183 4.68 0.08 11.02
CA GLY A 183 4.60 -1.17 10.25
C GLY A 183 3.18 -1.68 10.06
#